data_1ef540c058be6c2701f82750058a625f
#
_entry.id   1ef540c058be6c2701f82750058a625f
#
_cell.length_a   1.000
_cell.length_b   1.000
_cell.length_c   1.000
_cell.angle_alpha   90.00
_cell.angle_beta   90.00
_cell.angle_gamma   90.00
#
_symmetry.space_group_name_H-M   'P 1'
#
loop_
_entity.id
_entity.type
_entity.pdbx_description
1 polymer ?
#
loop_
_entity_poly.entity_id
_entity_poly.type
_entity_poly.pdbx_seq_one_letter_code
_entity_poly.pdbx_strand_id
1 'polypeptide(L)'
;MPNTKPVGVAYSDPELTSGTTMTGGTLDSTTRVNSNIQTGFSMSQQGATIATTTGGTNDVFVVVPAAGVLSAARFSGVDALTANDTNFITFSIANLGTTGAGTAAMLAATDANTTKSTGGAALTANALRSLTLNGTAANLVVAAGDRLRIRATVSGTLANTVTFPVYSLTFTVA
;
A
#
# COMPACT_ATOMS: atom_id res chain seq x y z
N MET A 1 42.13 38.88 20.61
CA MET A 1 42.30 38.44 19.23
C MET A 1 40.99 37.82 18.74
N PRO A 2 40.41 38.28 17.64
CA PRO A 2 39.22 37.65 17.12
C PRO A 2 39.56 36.18 16.75
N ASN A 3 38.68 35.29 17.12
CA ASN A 3 38.79 33.89 16.77
C ASN A 3 38.62 33.75 15.25
N THR A 4 39.75 33.60 14.55
CA THR A 4 39.83 33.47 13.10
C THR A 4 39.69 32.01 12.65
N LYS A 5 39.06 31.16 13.45
CA LYS A 5 38.77 29.81 12.93
C LYS A 5 37.77 29.95 11.81
N PRO A 6 38.07 29.46 10.59
CA PRO A 6 37.11 29.51 9.49
C PRO A 6 35.85 28.79 9.91
N VAL A 7 34.74 29.48 9.79
CA VAL A 7 33.44 28.86 9.91
C VAL A 7 33.33 27.85 8.77
N GLY A 8 33.25 26.58 9.10
CA GLY A 8 33.15 25.51 8.09
C GLY A 8 34.33 24.55 8.02
N VAL A 9 35.36 24.72 8.85
CA VAL A 9 36.31 23.63 9.07
C VAL A 9 35.57 22.53 9.78
N ALA A 10 35.53 21.37 9.14
CA ALA A 10 34.96 20.16 9.70
C ALA A 10 35.52 19.94 11.10
N TYR A 11 34.81 20.37 12.02
CA TYR A 11 34.98 20.00 13.38
C TYR A 11 34.49 18.59 13.46
N SER A 12 35.24 17.80 14.18
CA SER A 12 34.73 16.52 14.64
C SER A 12 33.22 16.60 14.70
N ASP A 13 32.63 16.12 13.68
CA ASP A 13 31.23 16.14 13.40
C ASP A 13 30.53 15.70 14.66
N PRO A 14 29.76 16.57 15.34
CA PRO A 14 29.01 16.09 16.46
C PRO A 14 28.10 15.02 15.88
N GLU A 15 28.39 13.77 16.20
CA GLU A 15 27.46 12.70 15.91
C GLU A 15 26.10 13.14 16.38
N LEU A 16 25.19 13.40 15.41
CA LEU A 16 23.81 13.65 15.72
C LEU A 16 23.26 12.31 16.24
N THR A 17 23.36 12.14 17.54
CA THR A 17 22.77 10.98 18.20
C THR A 17 21.27 11.01 18.05
N SER A 18 20.66 9.84 18.00
CA SER A 18 19.21 9.62 17.96
C SER A 18 18.50 10.57 18.94
N GLY A 19 17.58 11.39 18.44
CA GLY A 19 16.85 12.37 19.22
C GLY A 19 17.32 13.83 19.10
N THR A 20 18.38 14.11 18.35
CA THR A 20 18.83 15.49 18.10
C THR A 20 17.92 16.16 17.07
N THR A 21 17.24 17.23 17.46
CA THR A 21 16.44 18.05 16.54
C THR A 21 17.31 19.19 16.02
N MET A 22 17.48 19.28 14.71
CA MET A 22 18.08 20.46 14.09
C MET A 22 17.06 21.59 14.02
N THR A 23 17.22 22.62 14.84
CA THR A 23 16.37 23.80 14.82
C THR A 23 17.09 24.94 14.11
N GLY A 24 16.57 25.41 12.99
CA GLY A 24 17.05 26.63 12.30
C GLY A 24 18.27 26.44 11.39
N GLY A 25 18.67 25.20 11.07
CA GLY A 25 19.71 24.93 10.08
C GLY A 25 19.13 24.70 8.69
N THR A 26 19.75 25.28 7.65
CA THR A 26 19.45 24.93 6.26
C THR A 26 20.38 23.81 5.83
N LEU A 27 19.84 22.66 5.42
CA LEU A 27 20.61 21.62 4.75
C LEU A 27 20.79 22.04 3.30
N ASP A 28 22.02 22.27 2.88
CA ASP A 28 22.29 22.54 1.46
C ASP A 28 22.25 21.24 0.65
N SER A 29 22.17 21.38 -0.67
CA SER A 29 22.08 20.23 -1.60
C SER A 29 23.31 19.31 -1.60
N THR A 30 24.39 19.68 -0.90
CA THR A 30 25.61 18.90 -0.78
C THR A 30 25.66 18.12 0.52
N THR A 31 24.82 18.48 1.50
CA THR A 31 24.71 17.75 2.75
C THR A 31 24.05 16.42 2.49
N ARG A 32 24.81 15.35 2.46
CA ARG A 32 24.26 13.99 2.47
C ARG A 32 23.70 13.73 3.86
N VAL A 33 22.44 14.00 4.02
CA VAL A 33 21.70 13.41 5.12
C VAL A 33 21.61 11.94 4.80
N ASN A 34 22.42 11.11 5.44
CA ASN A 34 22.22 9.66 5.47
C ASN A 34 21.00 9.38 6.32
N SER A 35 19.91 10.07 6.01
CA SER A 35 18.65 9.87 6.69
C SER A 35 18.02 8.64 6.11
N ASN A 36 18.07 7.54 6.82
CA ASN A 36 17.07 6.49 6.75
C ASN A 36 15.71 7.02 7.23
N ILE A 37 15.35 8.26 6.93
CA ILE A 37 14.00 8.77 7.13
C ILE A 37 13.19 8.19 5.97
N GLN A 38 12.90 6.92 6.05
CA GLN A 38 11.87 6.31 5.25
C GLN A 38 10.54 6.88 5.74
N THR A 39 10.02 7.88 5.04
CA THR A 39 8.68 8.42 5.32
C THR A 39 7.58 7.42 4.95
N GLY A 40 7.93 6.37 4.21
CA GLY A 40 7.03 5.32 3.78
C GLY A 40 7.70 4.30 2.86
N PHE A 41 6.98 3.27 2.52
CA PHE A 41 7.39 2.26 1.54
C PHE A 41 6.19 1.84 0.69
N SER A 42 6.46 1.30 -0.48
CA SER A 42 5.44 0.77 -1.38
C SER A 42 5.76 -0.68 -1.75
N MET A 43 4.71 -1.46 -1.93
CA MET A 43 4.79 -2.85 -2.36
C MET A 43 3.87 -3.03 -3.55
N SER A 44 4.34 -3.72 -4.59
CA SER A 44 3.51 -4.11 -5.72
C SER A 44 3.65 -5.60 -5.97
N GLN A 45 2.54 -6.27 -6.18
CA GLN A 45 2.51 -7.70 -6.43
C GLN A 45 1.53 -8.01 -7.56
N GLN A 46 2.00 -8.80 -8.51
CA GLN A 46 1.14 -9.34 -9.55
C GLN A 46 0.45 -10.62 -9.04
N GLY A 47 -0.85 -10.72 -9.29
CA GLY A 47 -1.64 -11.92 -9.05
C GLY A 47 -1.79 -12.78 -10.28
N ALA A 48 -2.38 -13.95 -10.12
CA ALA A 48 -2.82 -14.77 -11.23
C ALA A 48 -4.03 -14.12 -11.93
N THR A 49 -4.33 -14.53 -13.15
CA THR A 49 -5.53 -14.09 -13.89
C THR A 49 -6.79 -14.33 -13.06
N ILE A 50 -7.64 -13.33 -12.96
CA ILE A 50 -8.96 -13.47 -12.35
C ILE A 50 -9.88 -14.09 -13.40
N ALA A 51 -10.28 -15.34 -13.14
CA ALA A 51 -11.17 -16.09 -14.03
C ALA A 51 -12.61 -15.55 -13.97
N THR A 52 -13.41 -15.88 -14.97
CA THR A 52 -14.82 -15.46 -15.06
C THR A 52 -15.76 -16.20 -14.13
N THR A 53 -15.31 -17.30 -13.52
CA THR A 53 -16.19 -18.26 -12.82
C THR A 53 -16.64 -17.77 -11.46
N THR A 54 -17.93 -17.91 -11.18
CA THR A 54 -18.56 -17.63 -9.87
C THR A 54 -17.85 -18.34 -8.71
N GLY A 55 -17.66 -17.65 -7.61
CA GLY A 55 -17.01 -18.18 -6.41
C GLY A 55 -15.49 -18.32 -6.54
N GLY A 56 -14.93 -17.98 -7.70
CA GLY A 56 -13.48 -17.91 -7.89
C GLY A 56 -12.85 -16.89 -6.96
N THR A 57 -11.78 -17.30 -6.28
CA THR A 57 -10.95 -16.40 -5.50
C THR A 57 -9.56 -16.35 -6.09
N ASN A 58 -9.01 -15.14 -6.18
CA ASN A 58 -7.62 -14.91 -6.55
C ASN A 58 -6.93 -14.28 -5.34
N ASP A 59 -6.05 -15.05 -4.70
CA ASP A 59 -5.32 -14.64 -3.51
C ASP A 59 -3.88 -14.31 -3.86
N VAL A 60 -3.42 -13.17 -3.36
CA VAL A 60 -2.04 -12.75 -3.40
C VAL A 60 -1.57 -12.50 -1.97
N PHE A 61 -0.39 -13.00 -1.64
CA PHE A 61 0.22 -12.80 -0.33
C PHE A 61 1.48 -11.96 -0.46
N VAL A 62 1.62 -10.99 0.44
CA VAL A 62 2.83 -10.18 0.58
C VAL A 62 3.26 -10.16 2.04
N VAL A 63 4.56 -10.07 2.26
CA VAL A 63 5.14 -9.93 3.61
C VAL A 63 5.59 -8.47 3.76
N VAL A 64 5.17 -7.85 4.84
CA VAL A 64 5.47 -6.44 5.13
C VAL A 64 6.92 -6.31 5.63
N PRO A 65 7.76 -5.49 4.99
CA PRO A 65 9.19 -5.39 5.34
C PRO A 65 9.45 -4.55 6.59
N ALA A 66 8.58 -3.61 6.93
CA ALA A 66 8.74 -2.68 8.04
C ALA A 66 7.39 -2.33 8.67
N ALA A 67 7.38 -1.89 9.92
CA ALA A 67 6.17 -1.39 10.56
C ALA A 67 5.68 -0.11 9.86
N GLY A 68 4.36 0.07 9.81
CA GLY A 68 3.77 1.24 9.17
C GLY A 68 2.25 1.23 9.20
N VAL A 69 1.67 2.20 8.49
CA VAL A 69 0.22 2.34 8.33
C VAL A 69 -0.10 2.35 6.84
N LEU A 70 -1.01 1.49 6.38
CA LEU A 70 -1.48 1.48 5.00
C LEU A 70 -2.16 2.82 4.68
N SER A 71 -1.60 3.56 3.73
CA SER A 71 -2.09 4.89 3.32
C SER A 71 -2.77 4.88 1.96
N ALA A 72 -2.46 3.91 1.10
CA ALA A 72 -3.17 3.72 -0.17
C ALA A 72 -3.12 2.25 -0.61
N ALA A 73 -4.20 1.82 -1.26
CA ALA A 73 -4.28 0.54 -1.96
C ALA A 73 -4.84 0.79 -3.36
N ARG A 74 -4.22 0.18 -4.37
CA ARG A 74 -4.61 0.33 -5.77
C ARG A 74 -4.59 -1.00 -6.48
N PHE A 75 -5.40 -1.07 -7.51
CA PHE A 75 -5.52 -2.22 -8.41
C PHE A 75 -5.38 -1.77 -9.86
N SER A 76 -4.78 -2.60 -10.70
CA SER A 76 -4.86 -2.47 -12.16
C SER A 76 -4.87 -3.87 -12.80
N GLY A 77 -5.42 -3.96 -13.99
CA GLY A 77 -5.39 -5.14 -14.84
C GLY A 77 -5.28 -4.72 -16.30
N VAL A 78 -4.89 -5.62 -17.16
CA VAL A 78 -4.76 -5.34 -18.60
C VAL A 78 -6.13 -5.20 -19.23
N ASP A 79 -7.13 -5.92 -18.74
CA ASP A 79 -8.47 -5.97 -19.31
C ASP A 79 -9.43 -5.00 -18.63
N ALA A 80 -10.30 -4.40 -19.43
CA ALA A 80 -11.44 -3.67 -18.90
C ALA A 80 -12.53 -4.64 -18.45
N LEU A 81 -13.27 -4.27 -17.40
CA LEU A 81 -14.47 -4.98 -16.96
C LEU A 81 -15.60 -3.98 -16.73
N THR A 82 -16.68 -4.13 -17.46
CA THR A 82 -17.87 -3.29 -17.28
C THR A 82 -18.49 -3.56 -15.91
N ALA A 83 -18.91 -2.49 -15.24
CA ALA A 83 -19.58 -2.61 -13.94
C ALA A 83 -20.93 -3.31 -14.08
N ASN A 84 -21.24 -4.22 -13.13
CA ASN A 84 -22.46 -5.03 -13.14
C ASN A 84 -22.84 -5.44 -11.72
N ASP A 85 -24.12 -5.31 -11.35
CA ASP A 85 -24.56 -5.59 -9.98
C ASP A 85 -24.72 -7.08 -9.67
N THR A 86 -24.74 -7.94 -10.70
CA THR A 86 -24.86 -9.40 -10.55
C THR A 86 -23.52 -10.09 -10.75
N ASN A 87 -22.73 -9.61 -11.72
CA ASN A 87 -21.48 -10.21 -12.15
C ASN A 87 -20.33 -9.23 -11.86
N PHE A 88 -19.70 -9.35 -10.71
CA PHE A 88 -18.74 -8.38 -10.24
C PHE A 88 -17.58 -9.02 -9.48
N ILE A 89 -16.52 -8.24 -9.29
CA ILE A 89 -15.38 -8.57 -8.43
C ILE A 89 -15.52 -7.78 -7.14
N THR A 90 -15.24 -8.44 -6.01
CA THR A 90 -15.04 -7.80 -4.71
C THR A 90 -13.57 -7.87 -4.34
N PHE A 91 -12.97 -6.73 -4.02
CA PHE A 91 -11.60 -6.64 -3.52
C PHE A 91 -11.56 -6.57 -2.01
N SER A 92 -10.68 -7.33 -1.39
CA SER A 92 -10.43 -7.28 0.06
C SER A 92 -8.94 -7.39 0.36
N ILE A 93 -8.51 -6.79 1.47
CA ILE A 93 -7.17 -6.95 2.01
C ILE A 93 -7.32 -7.26 3.49
N ALA A 94 -6.69 -8.32 3.94
CA ALA A 94 -6.67 -8.71 5.35
C ALA A 94 -5.23 -8.81 5.86
N ASN A 95 -4.97 -8.20 7.01
CA ASN A 95 -3.73 -8.44 7.74
C ASN A 95 -3.88 -9.74 8.56
N LEU A 96 -3.12 -10.75 8.19
CA LEU A 96 -3.10 -12.07 8.83
C LEU A 96 -2.08 -12.12 9.99
N GLY A 97 -1.33 -11.05 10.23
CA GLY A 97 -0.24 -11.03 11.19
C GLY A 97 0.90 -11.99 10.82
N THR A 98 1.86 -12.12 11.70
CA THR A 98 3.02 -13.02 11.50
C THR A 98 2.64 -14.50 11.61
N THR A 99 1.60 -14.83 12.34
CA THR A 99 1.13 -16.21 12.55
C THR A 99 0.16 -16.70 11.48
N GLY A 100 -0.40 -15.79 10.66
CA GLY A 100 -1.41 -16.12 9.65
C GLY A 100 -2.84 -16.22 10.19
N ALA A 101 -3.06 -15.95 11.47
CA ALA A 101 -4.38 -16.06 12.13
C ALA A 101 -5.10 -14.70 12.28
N GLY A 102 -4.47 -13.61 11.90
CA GLY A 102 -5.07 -12.28 11.95
C GLY A 102 -6.26 -12.13 10.97
N THR A 103 -7.20 -11.26 11.33
CA THR A 103 -8.44 -11.03 10.56
C THR A 103 -8.74 -9.57 10.30
N ALA A 104 -7.78 -8.66 10.59
CA ALA A 104 -8.00 -7.23 10.42
C ALA A 104 -8.24 -6.87 8.95
N ALA A 105 -9.45 -6.40 8.64
CA ALA A 105 -9.81 -5.97 7.29
C ALA A 105 -9.26 -4.56 7.03
N MET A 106 -8.38 -4.44 6.05
CA MET A 106 -7.71 -3.18 5.71
C MET A 106 -8.48 -2.36 4.66
N LEU A 107 -9.39 -2.98 3.91
CA LEU A 107 -10.33 -2.28 3.04
C LEU A 107 -11.69 -2.14 3.70
N ALA A 108 -12.40 -1.07 3.37
CA ALA A 108 -13.80 -0.90 3.77
C ALA A 108 -14.68 -1.98 3.12
N ALA A 109 -15.57 -2.57 3.92
CA ALA A 109 -16.57 -3.55 3.44
C ALA A 109 -17.74 -2.82 2.77
N THR A 110 -17.48 -2.12 1.66
CA THR A 110 -18.45 -1.33 0.91
C THR A 110 -18.39 -1.65 -0.57
N ASP A 111 -19.45 -1.34 -1.30
CA ASP A 111 -19.50 -1.54 -2.75
C ASP A 111 -18.44 -0.71 -3.51
N ALA A 112 -17.88 0.35 -2.90
CA ALA A 112 -16.73 1.09 -3.47
C ALA A 112 -15.53 0.19 -3.79
N ASN A 113 -15.38 -0.93 -3.08
CA ASN A 113 -14.34 -1.94 -3.34
C ASN A 113 -14.83 -3.09 -4.22
N THR A 114 -15.87 -2.85 -5.03
CA THR A 114 -16.39 -3.83 -5.99
C THR A 114 -16.46 -3.27 -7.40
N THR A 115 -16.65 -4.15 -8.39
CA THR A 115 -16.99 -3.72 -9.75
C THR A 115 -18.49 -3.71 -10.01
N LYS A 116 -19.33 -3.50 -8.98
CA LYS A 116 -20.76 -3.27 -9.14
C LYS A 116 -21.05 -1.97 -9.87
N SER A 117 -22.19 -1.89 -10.53
CA SER A 117 -22.72 -0.65 -11.10
C SER A 117 -23.18 0.31 -10.00
N THR A 118 -23.79 -0.24 -8.95
CA THR A 118 -24.28 0.52 -7.80
C THR A 118 -23.19 0.61 -6.73
N GLY A 119 -22.67 1.81 -6.50
CA GLY A 119 -21.67 2.08 -5.47
C GLY A 119 -20.24 1.58 -5.75
N GLY A 120 -20.04 0.78 -6.79
CA GLY A 120 -18.75 0.31 -7.25
C GLY A 120 -18.24 1.09 -8.47
N ALA A 121 -17.29 0.51 -9.21
CA ALA A 121 -16.80 1.09 -10.46
C ALA A 121 -16.28 0.02 -11.42
N ALA A 122 -16.42 0.25 -12.72
CA ALA A 122 -15.80 -0.55 -13.77
C ALA A 122 -14.27 -0.60 -13.64
N LEU A 123 -13.64 -1.59 -14.24
CA LEU A 123 -12.20 -1.59 -14.49
C LEU A 123 -11.94 -1.01 -15.87
N THR A 124 -11.03 -0.05 -15.93
CA THR A 124 -10.51 0.47 -17.18
C THR A 124 -9.18 -0.24 -17.48
N ALA A 125 -9.01 -0.71 -18.69
CA ALA A 125 -7.80 -1.40 -19.11
C ALA A 125 -6.54 -0.59 -18.80
N ASN A 126 -5.55 -1.22 -18.18
CA ASN A 126 -4.27 -0.63 -17.81
C ASN A 126 -4.34 0.61 -16.88
N ALA A 127 -5.51 0.95 -16.34
CA ALA A 127 -5.68 2.08 -15.45
C ALA A 127 -5.58 1.66 -13.98
N LEU A 128 -5.00 2.53 -13.16
CA LEU A 128 -4.98 2.36 -11.70
C LEU A 128 -6.34 2.73 -11.12
N ARG A 129 -6.90 1.80 -10.36
CA ARG A 129 -8.09 2.01 -9.55
C ARG A 129 -7.71 2.12 -8.08
N SER A 130 -8.11 3.19 -7.40
CA SER A 130 -7.98 3.30 -5.96
C SER A 130 -9.01 2.43 -5.26
N LEU A 131 -8.59 1.77 -4.18
CA LEU A 131 -9.45 1.00 -3.30
C LEU A 131 -9.68 1.80 -2.01
N THR A 132 -10.89 1.74 -1.47
CA THR A 132 -11.28 2.47 -0.27
C THR A 132 -10.79 1.74 0.97
N LEU A 133 -9.95 2.41 1.76
CA LEU A 133 -9.40 1.86 2.99
C LEU A 133 -10.46 1.78 4.09
N ASN A 134 -10.22 0.90 5.08
CA ASN A 134 -11.04 0.81 6.28
C ASN A 134 -10.97 2.13 7.07
N GLY A 135 -12.11 2.62 7.55
CA GLY A 135 -12.18 3.85 8.36
C GLY A 135 -11.61 3.70 9.78
N THR A 136 -11.38 2.47 10.25
CA THR A 136 -10.79 2.22 11.57
C THR A 136 -9.27 2.20 11.45
N ALA A 137 -8.60 3.22 11.97
CA ALA A 137 -7.15 3.40 11.83
C ALA A 137 -6.35 2.19 12.35
N ALA A 138 -6.80 1.54 13.41
CA ALA A 138 -6.14 0.35 13.97
C ALA A 138 -6.06 -0.82 12.98
N ASN A 139 -7.02 -0.93 12.06
CA ASN A 139 -7.03 -1.98 11.03
C ASN A 139 -6.02 -1.74 9.91
N LEU A 140 -5.46 -0.54 9.81
CA LEU A 140 -4.48 -0.16 8.79
C LEU A 140 -3.03 -0.32 9.26
N VAL A 141 -2.83 -0.56 10.56
CA VAL A 141 -1.50 -0.73 11.16
C VAL A 141 -0.94 -2.10 10.79
N VAL A 142 0.34 -2.11 10.42
CA VAL A 142 1.10 -3.33 10.13
C VAL A 142 2.41 -3.35 10.90
N ALA A 143 2.85 -4.53 11.29
CA ALA A 143 4.18 -4.78 11.83
C ALA A 143 5.11 -5.38 10.76
N ALA A 144 6.42 -5.26 10.97
CA ALA A 144 7.38 -5.99 10.14
C ALA A 144 7.14 -7.50 10.26
N GLY A 145 7.12 -8.19 9.12
CA GLY A 145 6.83 -9.63 9.04
C GLY A 145 5.35 -9.99 8.98
N ASP A 146 4.43 -9.03 9.11
CA ASP A 146 3.01 -9.30 8.89
C ASP A 146 2.78 -9.79 7.45
N ARG A 147 1.89 -10.77 7.32
CA ARG A 147 1.46 -11.31 6.05
C ARG A 147 0.10 -10.73 5.67
N LEU A 148 0.05 -10.01 4.56
CA LEU A 148 -1.19 -9.48 4.01
C LEU A 148 -1.72 -10.45 2.96
N ARG A 149 -3.00 -10.75 3.03
CA ARG A 149 -3.74 -11.43 1.96
C ARG A 149 -4.55 -10.40 1.19
N ILE A 150 -4.26 -10.26 -0.07
CA ILE A 150 -5.03 -9.47 -1.02
C ILE A 150 -5.88 -10.44 -1.81
N ARG A 151 -7.19 -10.23 -1.86
CA ARG A 151 -8.13 -11.15 -2.48
C ARG A 151 -9.07 -10.43 -3.43
N ALA A 152 -9.23 -10.99 -4.62
CA ALA A 152 -10.33 -10.69 -5.51
C ALA A 152 -11.30 -11.88 -5.49
N THR A 153 -12.56 -11.64 -5.23
CA THR A 153 -13.63 -12.66 -5.22
C THR A 153 -14.61 -12.37 -6.34
N VAL A 154 -14.92 -13.35 -7.16
CA VAL A 154 -15.85 -13.24 -8.28
C VAL A 154 -17.26 -13.65 -7.83
N SER A 155 -18.22 -12.77 -8.04
CA SER A 155 -19.64 -13.03 -7.91
C SER A 155 -20.26 -13.08 -9.31
N GLY A 156 -21.13 -14.05 -9.55
CA GLY A 156 -21.71 -14.30 -10.87
C GLY A 156 -20.66 -14.75 -11.90
N THR A 157 -20.95 -14.60 -13.18
CA THR A 157 -20.04 -14.93 -14.28
C THR A 157 -19.60 -13.63 -14.96
N LEU A 158 -18.32 -13.27 -14.84
CA LEU A 158 -17.80 -12.06 -15.45
C LEU A 158 -17.87 -12.13 -16.99
N ALA A 159 -18.01 -10.98 -17.62
CA ALA A 159 -18.05 -10.87 -19.08
C ALA A 159 -16.71 -11.28 -19.72
N ASN A 160 -15.60 -11.07 -19.04
CA ASN A 160 -14.25 -11.47 -19.47
C ASN A 160 -13.35 -11.71 -18.25
N THR A 161 -12.22 -12.35 -18.48
CA THR A 161 -11.14 -12.49 -17.47
C THR A 161 -10.46 -11.16 -17.25
N VAL A 162 -9.78 -11.00 -16.11
CA VAL A 162 -8.87 -9.89 -15.87
C VAL A 162 -7.45 -10.45 -15.76
N THR A 163 -6.64 -10.21 -16.81
CA THR A 163 -5.28 -10.73 -16.91
C THR A 163 -4.29 -9.77 -16.26
N PHE A 164 -3.18 -10.33 -15.78
CA PHE A 164 -2.08 -9.59 -15.13
C PHE A 164 -2.55 -8.58 -14.07
N PRO A 165 -3.41 -9.00 -13.12
CA PRO A 165 -3.82 -8.10 -12.04
C PRO A 165 -2.61 -7.71 -11.20
N VAL A 166 -2.44 -6.41 -10.96
CA VAL A 166 -1.39 -5.87 -10.11
C VAL A 166 -2.03 -5.11 -8.94
N TYR A 167 -1.57 -5.42 -7.76
CA TYR A 167 -1.95 -4.74 -6.54
C TYR A 167 -0.78 -3.89 -6.04
N SER A 168 -1.03 -2.62 -5.75
CA SER A 168 -0.04 -1.69 -5.23
C SER A 168 -0.50 -1.15 -3.88
N LEU A 169 0.34 -1.31 -2.87
CA LEU A 169 0.10 -0.87 -1.50
C LEU A 169 1.15 0.17 -1.13
N THR A 170 0.73 1.28 -0.54
CA THR A 170 1.61 2.32 -0.04
C THR A 170 1.42 2.45 1.47
N PHE A 171 2.51 2.51 2.21
CA PHE A 171 2.53 2.63 3.66
C PHE A 171 3.29 3.89 4.06
N THR A 172 2.84 4.54 5.11
CA THR A 172 3.63 5.52 5.87
C THR A 172 4.32 4.80 7.02
N VAL A 173 5.57 5.16 7.31
CA VAL A 173 6.26 4.63 8.51
C VAL A 173 5.60 5.24 9.75
N ALA A 174 5.35 4.41 10.75
CA ALA A 174 4.76 4.82 12.01
C ALA A 174 5.82 5.35 12.98
#